data_34578f578f3fe0317d3974542d00caa0
#
_entry.id   34578f578f3fe0317d3974542d00caa0
#
_cell.length_a   1.000
_cell.length_b   1.000
_cell.length_c   1.000
_cell.angle_alpha   90.00
_cell.angle_beta   90.00
_cell.angle_gamma   90.00
#
_symmetry.space_group_name_H-M   'P 1'
#
loop_
_entity.id
_entity.type
_entity.pdbx_description
1 polymer ?
#
loop_
_entity_poly.entity_id
_entity_poly.type
_entity_poly.pdbx_seq_one_letter_code
_entity_poly.pdbx_strand_id
1 'polypeptide(L)' 'MTTVPNNRSGFHPPTWHDSEGKPLSCKEKIKVLNENLEEIRELAQDALEDGILMGAEEAQLRETLQRLLDSLRNPYGAGK' A
#
# COMPACT_ATOMS: atom_id res chain seq x y z
N MET A 1 -6.12 -14.04 17.04
CA MET A 1 -6.02 -13.47 16.74
C MET A 1 -6.01 -12.50 16.44
N THR A 2 -5.76 -11.99 16.41
CA THR A 2 -5.73 -11.27 16.19
C THR A 2 -5.77 -10.44 15.66
N THR A 3 -5.78 -9.89 15.81
CA THR A 3 -5.95 -9.10 15.37
C THR A 3 -5.41 -7.91 15.21
N VAL A 4 -4.73 -7.35 15.34
CA VAL A 4 -4.09 -6.30 15.09
C VAL A 4 -3.25 -6.39 14.01
N PRO A 5 -3.63 -6.72 13.02
CA PRO A 5 -2.94 -7.08 11.89
C PRO A 5 -2.00 -6.06 11.33
N ASN A 6 -2.41 -4.87 11.26
CA ASN A 6 -1.61 -3.90 10.62
C ASN A 6 -0.34 -3.65 11.30
N ASN A 7 -0.35 -3.68 12.57
CA ASN A 7 0.82 -3.36 13.34
C ASN A 7 1.85 -4.44 13.34
N ARG A 8 1.46 -5.64 12.93
CA ARG A 8 2.39 -6.73 12.91
C ARG A 8 3.51 -6.52 11.91
N SER A 9 3.22 -5.76 10.86
CA SER A 9 4.23 -5.53 9.84
C SER A 9 5.06 -4.30 10.12
N GLY A 10 4.68 -3.53 11.10
CA GLY A 10 5.36 -2.28 11.36
C GLY A 10 4.98 -1.15 10.43
N PHE A 11 4.02 -1.39 9.55
CA PHE A 11 3.58 -0.35 8.64
C PHE A 11 2.47 0.48 9.27
N HIS A 12 2.60 1.78 9.18
CA HIS A 12 1.59 2.70 9.66
C HIS A 12 1.26 3.70 8.58
N PRO A 13 -0.02 4.00 8.36
CA PRO A 13 -0.37 5.02 7.36
C PRO A 13 0.16 6.38 7.80
N PRO A 14 0.45 7.23 6.83
CA PRO A 14 0.94 8.57 7.17
C PRO A 14 -0.20 9.49 7.53
N THR A 15 0.13 10.70 7.94
CA THR A 15 -0.84 11.77 7.98
C THR A 15 -1.03 12.22 6.54
N TRP A 16 -2.23 12.08 6.04
CA TRP A 16 -2.50 12.41 4.63
C TRP A 16 -2.62 13.91 4.45
N HIS A 17 -2.17 14.40 3.31
CA HIS A 17 -2.24 15.82 2.97
C HIS A 17 -2.90 15.99 1.62
N ASP A 18 -3.55 17.14 1.41
CA ASP A 18 -4.13 17.43 0.12
C ASP A 18 -3.06 18.01 -0.79
N SER A 19 -3.45 18.42 -2.00
CA SER A 19 -2.48 18.89 -2.98
C SER A 19 -1.84 20.21 -2.58
N GLU A 20 -2.40 20.91 -1.61
CA GLU A 20 -1.83 22.16 -1.13
C GLU A 20 -1.00 21.95 0.12
N GLY A 21 -0.84 20.73 0.54
CA GLY A 21 -0.03 20.45 1.71
C GLY A 21 -0.74 20.51 3.03
N LYS A 22 -2.06 20.69 3.02
CA LYS A 22 -2.81 20.74 4.27
C LYS A 22 -3.26 19.36 4.66
N PRO A 23 -3.29 19.05 5.96
CA PRO A 23 -3.77 17.74 6.37
C PRO A 23 -5.22 17.52 5.96
N LEU A 24 -5.50 16.32 5.49
CA LEU A 24 -6.89 15.96 5.22
C LEU A 24 -7.63 15.89 6.54
N SER A 25 -8.85 16.44 6.54
CA SER A 25 -9.63 16.44 7.77
C SER A 25 -10.89 15.60 7.67
N CYS A 26 -11.23 15.12 6.50
CA CYS A 26 -12.44 14.33 6.32
C CYS A 26 -12.19 12.91 6.78
N LYS A 27 -12.85 12.51 7.86
CA LYS A 27 -12.63 11.19 8.45
C LYS A 27 -12.98 10.07 7.49
N GLU A 28 -14.03 10.26 6.70
CA GLU A 28 -14.44 9.22 5.76
C GLU A 28 -13.40 9.01 4.69
N LYS A 29 -12.81 10.08 4.20
CA LYS A 29 -11.78 9.96 3.18
C LYS A 29 -10.53 9.28 3.73
N ILE A 30 -10.15 9.66 4.94
CA ILE A 30 -8.99 9.05 5.59
C ILE A 30 -9.22 7.56 5.79
N LYS A 31 -10.43 7.20 6.21
CA LYS A 31 -10.75 5.80 6.42
C LYS A 31 -10.61 4.99 5.14
N VAL A 32 -11.13 5.52 4.03
CA VAL A 32 -11.04 4.83 2.76
C VAL A 32 -9.59 4.66 2.34
N LEU A 33 -8.79 5.72 2.47
CA LEU A 33 -7.39 5.63 2.09
C LEU A 33 -6.65 4.58 2.90
N ASN A 34 -6.91 4.54 4.20
CA ASN A 34 -6.23 3.59 5.06
C ASN A 34 -6.68 2.16 4.83
N GLU A 35 -7.98 1.97 4.57
CA GLU A 35 -8.48 0.64 4.29
C GLU A 35 -7.92 0.11 2.97
N ASN A 36 -7.78 0.99 1.99
CA ASN A 36 -7.19 0.57 0.73
C ASN A 36 -5.75 0.10 0.91
N LEU A 37 -4.99 0.80 1.75
CA LEU A 37 -3.61 0.39 2.01
C LEU A 37 -3.55 -0.97 2.67
N GLU A 38 -4.49 -1.24 3.57
CA GLU A 38 -4.53 -2.54 4.21
C GLU A 38 -4.78 -3.66 3.22
N GLU A 39 -5.70 -3.43 2.29
CA GLU A 39 -6.00 -4.44 1.30
C GLU A 39 -4.83 -4.68 0.38
N ILE A 40 -4.18 -3.60 -0.04
CA ILE A 40 -3.01 -3.73 -0.91
C ILE A 40 -1.91 -4.47 -0.18
N ARG A 41 -1.71 -4.15 1.10
CA ARG A 41 -0.67 -4.82 1.86
C ARG A 41 -0.92 -6.31 1.96
N GLU A 42 -2.17 -6.70 2.18
CA GLU A 42 -2.47 -8.13 2.28
C GLU A 42 -2.25 -8.85 0.97
N LEU A 43 -2.67 -8.24 -0.12
CA LEU A 43 -2.45 -8.85 -1.42
C LEU A 43 -0.97 -8.96 -1.74
N ALA A 44 -0.22 -7.91 -1.44
CA ALA A 44 1.21 -7.92 -1.71
C ALA A 44 1.92 -8.93 -0.83
N GLN A 45 1.49 -9.04 0.43
CA GLN A 45 2.09 -10.01 1.34
C GLN A 45 1.86 -11.43 0.83
N ASP A 46 0.64 -11.72 0.39
CA ASP A 46 0.33 -13.03 -0.16
C ASP A 46 1.16 -13.32 -1.41
N ALA A 47 1.29 -12.32 -2.27
CA ALA A 47 2.07 -12.51 -3.48
C ALA A 47 3.53 -12.78 -3.16
N LEU A 48 4.07 -12.10 -2.18
CA LEU A 48 5.45 -12.32 -1.77
C LEU A 48 5.62 -13.74 -1.25
N GLU A 49 4.73 -14.16 -0.36
CA GLU A 49 4.82 -15.49 0.22
C GLU A 49 4.68 -16.57 -0.84
N ASP A 50 3.71 -16.41 -1.71
CA ASP A 50 3.50 -17.39 -2.77
C ASP A 50 4.73 -17.50 -3.67
N GLY A 51 5.30 -16.36 -4.03
CA GLY A 51 6.46 -16.36 -4.89
C GLY A 51 7.64 -17.07 -4.26
N ILE A 52 7.87 -16.82 -2.98
CA ILE A 52 8.97 -17.48 -2.28
C ILE A 52 8.74 -18.97 -2.23
N LEU A 53 7.51 -19.39 -1.93
CA LEU A 53 7.19 -20.80 -1.88
C LEU A 53 7.37 -21.49 -3.24
N MET A 54 7.15 -20.74 -4.30
CA MET A 54 7.33 -21.29 -5.65
C MET A 54 8.77 -21.24 -6.14
N GLY A 55 9.66 -20.69 -5.33
CA GLY A 55 11.06 -20.69 -5.68
C GLY A 55 11.58 -19.40 -6.31
N ALA A 56 10.78 -18.34 -6.35
CA ALA A 56 11.25 -17.08 -6.87
C ALA A 56 12.15 -16.39 -5.84
N GLU A 57 13.06 -15.59 -6.33
CA GLU A 57 13.98 -14.89 -5.46
C GLU A 57 13.30 -13.73 -4.78
N GLU A 58 13.48 -13.61 -3.48
CA GLU A 58 12.77 -12.57 -2.72
C GLU A 58 13.12 -11.18 -3.19
N ALA A 59 14.39 -10.90 -3.45
CA ALA A 59 14.77 -9.55 -3.89
C ALA A 59 14.11 -9.19 -5.20
N GLN A 60 14.00 -10.14 -6.11
CA GLN A 60 13.35 -9.89 -7.38
C GLN A 60 11.86 -9.67 -7.19
N LEU A 61 11.23 -10.42 -6.29
CA LEU A 61 9.82 -10.23 -6.01
C LEU A 61 9.56 -8.83 -5.48
N ARG A 62 10.39 -8.38 -4.56
CA ARG A 62 10.21 -7.04 -3.99
C ARG A 62 10.42 -5.96 -5.02
N GLU A 63 11.43 -6.12 -5.84
CA GLU A 63 11.70 -5.14 -6.89
C GLU A 63 10.55 -5.08 -7.90
N THR A 64 10.00 -6.24 -8.22
CA THR A 64 8.89 -6.31 -9.17
C THR A 64 7.65 -5.65 -8.61
N LEU A 65 7.36 -5.87 -7.33
CA LEU A 65 6.24 -5.21 -6.68
C LEU A 65 6.43 -3.70 -6.67
N GLN A 66 7.64 -3.25 -6.42
CA GLN A 66 7.93 -1.82 -6.44
C GLN A 66 7.66 -1.24 -7.83
N ARG A 67 8.11 -1.94 -8.86
CA ARG A 67 7.86 -1.47 -10.23
C ARG A 67 6.40 -1.49 -10.59
N LEU A 68 5.68 -2.48 -10.08
CA LEU A 68 4.24 -2.53 -10.30
C LEU A 68 3.58 -1.27 -9.76
N LEU A 69 3.93 -0.89 -8.54
CA LEU A 69 3.36 0.30 -7.94
C LEU A 69 3.74 1.55 -8.71
N ASP A 70 4.98 1.61 -9.17
CA ASP A 70 5.45 2.77 -9.93
C ASP A 70 4.76 2.89 -11.29
N SER A 71 4.20 1.79 -11.79
CA SER A 71 3.56 1.80 -13.10
C SER A 71 2.13 2.34 -13.06
N LEU A 72 1.59 2.55 -11.87
CA LEU A 72 0.23 3.04 -11.76
C LEU A 72 0.14 4.47 -12.28
N ARG A 73 -0.98 4.81 -12.87
CA ARG A 73 -1.14 6.10 -13.50
C ARG A 73 -2.29 6.87 -12.93
N ASN A 74 -2.14 8.18 -12.92
CA ASN A 74 -3.21 9.07 -12.54
C ASN A 74 -4.02 9.41 -13.79
N PRO A 75 -5.23 8.86 -13.96
CA PRO A 75 -6.00 9.14 -15.16
C PRO A 75 -6.70 10.49 -15.13
N TYR A 76 -6.58 11.19 -14.02
CA TYR A 76 -7.26 12.47 -13.85
C TYR A 76 -6.39 13.66 -14.17
N GLY A 77 -5.26 13.43 -14.79
CA GLY A 77 -4.42 14.51 -15.24
C GLY A 77 -3.23 14.74 -14.34
N ALA A 78 -2.15 15.18 -14.98
CA ALA A 78 -0.93 15.46 -14.25
C ALA A 78 -1.14 16.70 -13.41
N GLY A 79 -0.49 16.80 -12.35
CA GLY A 79 -0.57 17.99 -11.55
C GLY A 79 -1.69 18.01 -10.57
N LYS A 80 -2.43 16.96 -10.47
CA LYS A 80 -3.51 16.96 -9.51
C LYS A 80 -3.22 16.14 -8.31
#